data_aa6782e9842894d7aa46e391d713055d
#
_entry.id   aa6782e9842894d7aa46e391d713055d
#
_cell.length_a   1.000
_cell.length_b   1.000
_cell.length_c   1.000
_cell.angle_alpha   90.00
_cell.angle_beta   90.00
_cell.angle_gamma   90.00
#
_symmetry.space_group_name_H-M   'P 1'
#
loop_
_entity.id
_entity.type
_entity.pdbx_description
1 polymer ?
#
loop_
_entity_poly.entity_id
_entity_poly.type
_entity_poly.pdbx_seq_one_letter_code
_entity_poly.pdbx_strand_id
1 'polypeptide(L)'
;MFAPQIRRSPLAHAALGICLLLVAAGVHAQSAGEVEFARGVGFAQTPGQAPRTLGKGLALKEGDRLTTADGASAIIRLDDGTRMTVRPNSELVLQTYRFKENAPDNSMLMQLVRGGFRALTGLISKNAPNAARVQTSTATIGIRGTDFDARVCARDCGAESTRVAATARPNAVLASAKVVSSRGEVNAVDGSGQRRRLVDGGSVYPGDLVETGSGTQAVLAFRDDTRITLGSATRFRVDNFIYDDQNAGEGRFLVSLLKGSVRALTGLIAKANNRNVGFSTATATIGIRGTGLDITCTGACAGEAGDSSAGLTLYTWLGSIVVTPAGQTALQALQAGQGLFISPSGIQSINRQPSVDLPRPDTITVPPKLFSSDRVSDNEEGLFVFVRDGHIEIATAGEILHLGRGETGFAGNNGETRRPVTIPKFIEFDRLPLPTARNPLVVSVLAESGNRPNEQCK
;
A
#
# COMPACT_ATOMS: atom_id res chain seq x y z
N MET A 1 23.08 -73.89 -56.10
CA MET A 1 23.40 -72.75 -55.15
C MET A 1 22.43 -71.63 -55.51
N PHE A 2 21.41 -71.48 -54.72
CA PHE A 2 20.38 -70.47 -54.90
C PHE A 2 20.64 -69.31 -53.95
N ALA A 3 20.73 -68.06 -54.46
CA ALA A 3 20.79 -66.81 -53.69
C ALA A 3 19.36 -66.25 -53.55
N PRO A 4 18.94 -65.78 -52.34
CA PRO A 4 17.63 -65.18 -52.18
C PRO A 4 17.63 -63.69 -52.56
N GLN A 5 16.69 -63.29 -53.36
CA GLN A 5 16.40 -61.87 -53.65
C GLN A 5 15.61 -61.23 -52.50
N ILE A 6 16.15 -60.14 -51.96
CA ILE A 6 15.49 -59.30 -50.97
C ILE A 6 14.57 -58.30 -51.72
N ARG A 7 13.25 -58.47 -51.55
CA ARG A 7 12.24 -57.53 -51.99
C ARG A 7 12.24 -56.33 -51.06
N ARG A 8 12.59 -55.17 -51.54
CA ARG A 8 12.42 -53.87 -50.87
C ARG A 8 10.96 -53.41 -51.02
N SER A 9 10.24 -53.26 -49.89
CA SER A 9 8.87 -52.74 -49.85
C SER A 9 8.84 -51.21 -49.91
N PRO A 10 7.89 -50.60 -50.65
CA PRO A 10 7.82 -49.13 -50.80
C PRO A 10 7.12 -48.38 -49.68
N LEU A 11 6.95 -48.99 -48.51
CA LEU A 11 6.19 -48.40 -47.42
C LEU A 11 7.04 -47.58 -46.42
N ALA A 12 8.36 -47.51 -46.61
CA ALA A 12 9.25 -46.80 -45.68
C ALA A 12 9.44 -45.29 -45.97
N HIS A 13 8.96 -44.77 -47.10
CA HIS A 13 9.18 -43.36 -47.46
C HIS A 13 7.96 -42.45 -47.23
N ALA A 14 6.79 -43.00 -46.90
CA ALA A 14 5.58 -42.22 -46.59
C ALA A 14 5.49 -41.75 -45.14
N ALA A 15 6.25 -42.38 -44.22
CA ALA A 15 6.19 -42.03 -42.80
C ALA A 15 7.09 -40.84 -42.37
N LEU A 16 8.05 -40.44 -43.21
CA LEU A 16 9.00 -39.33 -42.86
C LEU A 16 8.48 -37.94 -43.33
N GLY A 17 7.44 -37.90 -44.16
CA GLY A 17 6.83 -36.64 -44.65
C GLY A 17 5.76 -36.04 -43.76
N ILE A 18 5.18 -36.79 -42.82
CA ILE A 18 4.05 -36.35 -41.97
C ILE A 18 4.54 -35.76 -40.63
N CYS A 19 5.77 -36.05 -40.17
CA CYS A 19 6.30 -35.49 -38.93
C CYS A 19 6.87 -34.06 -39.02
N LEU A 20 6.97 -33.45 -40.21
CA LEU A 20 7.52 -32.07 -40.34
C LEU A 20 6.46 -30.98 -40.47
N LEU A 21 5.17 -31.31 -40.36
CA LEU A 21 4.06 -30.35 -40.55
C LEU A 21 3.34 -29.97 -39.25
N LEU A 22 3.82 -30.38 -38.08
CA LEU A 22 3.13 -30.18 -36.79
C LEU A 22 3.87 -29.31 -35.75
N VAL A 23 4.83 -28.49 -36.12
CA VAL A 23 5.50 -27.57 -35.17
C VAL A 23 5.46 -26.13 -35.70
N ALA A 24 4.30 -25.68 -36.12
CA ALA A 24 3.93 -24.28 -36.13
C ALA A 24 2.82 -24.08 -35.08
N ALA A 25 3.05 -24.53 -33.83
CA ALA A 25 2.31 -24.00 -32.69
C ALA A 25 2.73 -22.53 -32.59
N GLY A 26 1.98 -21.65 -33.26
CA GLY A 26 2.13 -20.22 -33.12
C GLY A 26 2.09 -19.91 -31.62
N VAL A 27 3.19 -19.43 -31.06
CA VAL A 27 3.20 -18.78 -29.77
C VAL A 27 2.28 -17.56 -29.93
N HIS A 28 0.98 -17.77 -29.70
CA HIS A 28 0.05 -16.66 -29.57
C HIS A 28 0.50 -15.92 -28.31
N ALA A 29 1.21 -14.81 -28.49
CA ALA A 29 1.46 -13.89 -27.39
C ALA A 29 0.10 -13.58 -26.75
N GLN A 30 -0.07 -13.96 -25.50
CA GLN A 30 -1.31 -13.78 -24.75
C GLN A 30 -1.65 -12.29 -24.77
N SER A 31 -2.92 -11.94 -25.05
CA SER A 31 -3.41 -10.57 -24.89
C SER A 31 -3.16 -10.15 -23.44
N ALA A 32 -2.65 -8.95 -23.26
CA ALA A 32 -2.45 -8.36 -21.94
C ALA A 32 -3.52 -7.33 -21.60
N GLY A 33 -4.30 -6.90 -22.60
CA GLY A 33 -5.33 -5.89 -22.46
C GLY A 33 -5.59 -5.15 -23.77
N GLU A 34 -6.21 -3.99 -23.67
CA GLU A 34 -6.57 -3.16 -24.84
C GLU A 34 -6.44 -1.66 -24.54
N VAL A 35 -6.39 -0.86 -25.59
CA VAL A 35 -6.53 0.59 -25.54
C VAL A 35 -8.02 0.95 -25.48
N GLU A 36 -8.46 1.55 -24.38
CA GLU A 36 -9.84 2.03 -24.20
C GLU A 36 -10.06 3.38 -24.92
N PHE A 37 -9.02 4.23 -24.91
CA PHE A 37 -9.07 5.58 -25.50
C PHE A 37 -7.67 6.03 -25.88
N ALA A 38 -7.54 6.78 -26.97
CA ALA A 38 -6.31 7.47 -27.34
C ALA A 38 -6.64 8.85 -27.93
N ARG A 39 -5.81 9.85 -27.61
CA ARG A 39 -5.84 11.19 -28.17
C ARG A 39 -4.44 11.57 -28.63
N GLY A 40 -4.33 12.19 -29.80
CA GLY A 40 -3.04 12.57 -30.38
C GLY A 40 -2.30 11.35 -30.97
N VAL A 41 -1.00 11.53 -31.22
CA VAL A 41 -0.16 10.53 -31.87
C VAL A 41 0.51 9.64 -30.83
N GLY A 42 0.34 8.33 -30.97
CA GLY A 42 1.01 7.34 -30.14
C GLY A 42 1.06 5.98 -30.82
N PHE A 43 1.97 5.14 -30.38
CA PHE A 43 2.22 3.82 -30.97
C PHE A 43 2.41 2.75 -29.89
N ALA A 44 2.00 1.53 -30.22
CA ALA A 44 2.38 0.30 -29.54
C ALA A 44 3.27 -0.52 -30.46
N GLN A 45 4.42 -0.97 -29.98
CA GLN A 45 5.36 -1.75 -30.76
C GLN A 45 5.82 -2.99 -29.98
N THR A 46 5.50 -4.16 -30.52
CA THR A 46 6.07 -5.43 -30.06
C THR A 46 7.49 -5.56 -30.62
N PRO A 47 8.49 -6.09 -29.88
CA PRO A 47 9.84 -6.29 -30.40
C PRO A 47 9.84 -7.06 -31.73
N GLY A 48 10.57 -6.55 -32.72
CA GLY A 48 10.65 -7.15 -34.08
C GLY A 48 9.44 -6.96 -34.98
N GLN A 49 8.40 -6.23 -34.55
CA GLN A 49 7.20 -5.94 -35.34
C GLN A 49 7.11 -4.43 -35.67
N ALA A 50 6.34 -4.12 -36.72
CA ALA A 50 6.04 -2.74 -37.10
C ALA A 50 5.22 -2.05 -35.98
N PRO A 51 5.42 -0.73 -35.76
CA PRO A 51 4.61 0.04 -34.82
C PRO A 51 3.13 0.04 -35.25
N ARG A 52 2.25 -0.09 -34.28
CA ARG A 52 0.78 -0.03 -34.42
C ARG A 52 0.28 1.26 -33.78
N THR A 53 -0.52 2.04 -34.47
CA THR A 53 -1.08 3.29 -33.93
C THR A 53 -1.98 3.00 -32.74
N LEU A 54 -1.80 3.75 -31.64
CA LEU A 54 -2.70 3.69 -30.49
C LEU A 54 -4.09 4.18 -30.90
N GLY A 55 -5.08 3.33 -30.76
CA GLY A 55 -6.48 3.60 -31.05
C GLY A 55 -7.37 2.68 -30.24
N LYS A 56 -8.61 3.09 -30.01
CA LYS A 56 -9.57 2.29 -29.26
C LYS A 56 -9.70 0.88 -29.83
N GLY A 57 -9.66 -0.14 -28.94
CA GLY A 57 -9.74 -1.55 -29.28
C GLY A 57 -8.44 -2.17 -29.76
N LEU A 58 -7.32 -1.42 -29.80
CA LEU A 58 -6.02 -2.00 -30.11
C LEU A 58 -5.62 -2.95 -28.97
N ALA A 59 -5.47 -4.24 -29.30
CA ALA A 59 -4.99 -5.25 -28.37
C ALA A 59 -3.52 -5.01 -28.01
N LEU A 60 -3.21 -5.08 -26.73
CA LEU A 60 -1.87 -4.98 -26.15
C LEU A 60 -1.34 -6.38 -25.83
N LYS A 61 -0.03 -6.54 -25.92
CA LYS A 61 0.66 -7.82 -25.68
C LYS A 61 1.82 -7.62 -24.71
N GLU A 62 2.23 -8.69 -24.06
CA GLU A 62 3.51 -8.73 -23.36
C GLU A 62 4.64 -8.34 -24.32
N GLY A 63 5.57 -7.51 -23.86
CA GLY A 63 6.66 -6.94 -24.65
C GLY A 63 6.30 -5.64 -25.39
N ASP A 64 5.03 -5.21 -25.43
CA ASP A 64 4.66 -3.98 -26.11
C ASP A 64 5.30 -2.76 -25.45
N ARG A 65 5.92 -1.92 -26.29
CA ARG A 65 6.42 -0.59 -25.96
C ARG A 65 5.38 0.44 -26.40
N LEU A 66 4.80 1.14 -25.45
CA LEU A 66 3.83 2.22 -25.67
C LEU A 66 4.55 3.55 -25.69
N THR A 67 4.34 4.36 -26.74
CA THR A 67 4.90 5.71 -26.84
C THR A 67 3.79 6.70 -27.16
N THR A 68 3.85 7.86 -26.52
CA THR A 68 2.94 9.00 -26.77
C THR A 68 3.75 10.23 -27.14
N ALA A 69 3.29 10.98 -28.14
CA ALA A 69 3.88 12.26 -28.55
C ALA A 69 3.47 13.40 -27.60
N ASP A 70 3.94 14.61 -27.91
CA ASP A 70 3.52 15.83 -27.20
C ASP A 70 2.00 16.05 -27.33
N GLY A 71 1.34 16.40 -26.24
CA GLY A 71 -0.10 16.58 -26.15
C GLY A 71 -0.92 15.30 -26.34
N ALA A 72 -0.29 14.15 -26.60
CA ALA A 72 -0.98 12.87 -26.73
C ALA A 72 -1.19 12.18 -25.38
N SER A 73 -2.24 11.36 -25.30
CA SER A 73 -2.49 10.50 -24.13
C SER A 73 -3.27 9.26 -24.55
N ALA A 74 -3.14 8.18 -23.77
CA ALA A 74 -3.91 6.96 -23.99
C ALA A 74 -4.39 6.38 -22.65
N ILE A 75 -5.62 5.86 -22.64
CA ILE A 75 -6.13 5.04 -21.54
C ILE A 75 -6.07 3.59 -22.00
N ILE A 76 -5.37 2.78 -21.23
CA ILE A 76 -5.27 1.34 -21.45
C ILE A 76 -5.97 0.59 -20.32
N ARG A 77 -6.55 -0.54 -20.63
CA ARG A 77 -7.12 -1.50 -19.68
C ARG A 77 -6.44 -2.85 -19.86
N LEU A 78 -5.85 -3.34 -18.79
CA LEU A 78 -5.27 -4.68 -18.74
C LEU A 78 -6.33 -5.71 -18.31
N ASP A 79 -6.09 -6.97 -18.60
CA ASP A 79 -7.05 -8.07 -18.38
C ASP A 79 -7.30 -8.34 -16.87
N ASP A 80 -6.35 -7.96 -15.99
CA ASP A 80 -6.53 -8.01 -14.52
C ASP A 80 -7.40 -6.88 -13.96
N GLY A 81 -7.93 -6.00 -14.83
CA GLY A 81 -8.70 -4.82 -14.47
C GLY A 81 -7.86 -3.58 -14.15
N THR A 82 -6.53 -3.64 -14.26
CA THR A 82 -5.68 -2.44 -14.17
C THR A 82 -6.03 -1.47 -15.28
N ARG A 83 -6.26 -0.20 -14.94
CA ARG A 83 -6.45 0.90 -15.89
C ARG A 83 -5.37 1.94 -15.71
N MET A 84 -4.84 2.42 -16.83
CA MET A 84 -3.76 3.40 -16.83
C MET A 84 -4.02 4.49 -17.85
N THR A 85 -3.74 5.73 -17.47
CA THR A 85 -3.62 6.86 -18.39
C THR A 85 -2.13 7.13 -18.63
N VAL A 86 -1.66 6.84 -19.83
CA VAL A 86 -0.30 7.17 -20.28
C VAL A 86 -0.26 8.66 -20.64
N ARG A 87 0.68 9.40 -20.04
CA ARG A 87 0.85 10.87 -20.19
C ARG A 87 1.46 11.22 -21.55
N PRO A 88 1.42 12.52 -21.95
CA PRO A 88 2.20 13.00 -23.09
C PRO A 88 3.71 12.73 -22.92
N ASN A 89 4.41 12.62 -24.03
CA ASN A 89 5.87 12.43 -24.07
C ASN A 89 6.36 11.22 -23.25
N SER A 90 5.54 10.17 -23.17
CA SER A 90 5.83 9.01 -22.32
C SER A 90 6.26 7.80 -23.12
N GLU A 91 7.05 6.96 -22.50
CA GLU A 91 7.49 5.67 -23.00
C GLU A 91 7.37 4.63 -21.88
N LEU A 92 6.48 3.65 -22.06
CA LEU A 92 6.16 2.60 -21.13
C LEU A 92 6.27 1.24 -21.81
N VAL A 93 6.98 0.29 -21.22
CA VAL A 93 7.11 -1.08 -21.74
C VAL A 93 6.41 -2.05 -20.82
N LEU A 94 5.53 -2.88 -21.36
CA LEU A 94 4.89 -3.99 -20.66
C LEU A 94 5.83 -5.22 -20.74
N GLN A 95 6.85 -5.27 -19.85
CA GLN A 95 7.92 -6.27 -19.94
C GLN A 95 7.44 -7.69 -19.69
N THR A 96 6.61 -7.87 -18.65
CA THR A 96 6.02 -9.16 -18.31
C THR A 96 4.58 -8.93 -17.88
N TYR A 97 3.69 -9.75 -18.40
CA TYR A 97 2.30 -9.76 -17.99
C TYR A 97 1.75 -11.18 -17.98
N ARG A 98 1.47 -11.68 -16.79
CA ARG A 98 0.85 -12.99 -16.58
C ARG A 98 -0.38 -12.80 -15.72
N PHE A 99 -1.52 -13.03 -16.31
CA PHE A 99 -2.78 -12.98 -15.57
C PHE A 99 -3.68 -14.14 -15.96
N LYS A 100 -4.10 -14.87 -14.95
CA LYS A 100 -5.17 -15.86 -15.02
C LYS A 100 -5.97 -15.74 -13.75
N GLU A 101 -7.28 -15.68 -13.87
CA GLU A 101 -8.17 -15.57 -12.71
C GLU A 101 -7.85 -16.68 -11.68
N ASN A 102 -7.70 -16.29 -10.41
CA ASN A 102 -7.37 -17.17 -9.27
C ASN A 102 -6.03 -17.93 -9.35
N ALA A 103 -5.12 -17.58 -10.25
CA ALA A 103 -3.79 -18.19 -10.29
C ALA A 103 -2.84 -17.49 -9.29
N PRO A 104 -1.99 -18.27 -8.56
CA PRO A 104 -1.07 -17.71 -7.58
C PRO A 104 0.18 -17.06 -8.18
N ASP A 105 0.50 -17.36 -9.44
CA ASP A 105 1.69 -16.91 -10.18
C ASP A 105 1.45 -15.68 -11.06
N ASN A 106 0.31 -15.02 -10.88
CA ASN A 106 0.00 -13.77 -11.56
C ASN A 106 1.07 -12.71 -11.28
N SER A 107 1.55 -12.04 -12.33
CA SER A 107 2.60 -11.03 -12.20
C SER A 107 2.54 -9.99 -13.31
N MET A 108 2.97 -8.77 -12.96
CA MET A 108 3.08 -7.66 -13.89
C MET A 108 4.37 -6.90 -13.62
N LEU A 109 5.19 -6.75 -14.66
CA LEU A 109 6.38 -5.90 -14.64
C LEU A 109 6.30 -4.92 -15.80
N MET A 110 6.27 -3.64 -15.49
CA MET A 110 6.34 -2.56 -16.45
C MET A 110 7.65 -1.80 -16.29
N GLN A 111 8.14 -1.20 -17.37
CA GLN A 111 9.26 -0.27 -17.34
C GLN A 111 8.80 1.11 -17.82
N LEU A 112 8.90 2.10 -16.96
CA LEU A 112 8.71 3.51 -17.32
C LEU A 112 10.08 4.08 -17.71
N VAL A 113 10.29 4.28 -19.01
CA VAL A 113 11.55 4.79 -19.56
C VAL A 113 11.63 6.30 -19.44
N ARG A 114 10.53 6.99 -19.76
CA ARG A 114 10.38 8.46 -19.67
C ARG A 114 8.92 8.88 -19.56
N GLY A 115 8.69 10.11 -19.19
CA GLY A 115 7.34 10.64 -19.05
C GLY A 115 6.65 10.08 -17.82
N GLY A 116 5.38 9.69 -17.92
CA GLY A 116 4.64 9.22 -16.76
C GLY A 116 3.29 8.63 -17.10
N PHE A 117 2.63 8.15 -16.06
CA PHE A 117 1.28 7.62 -16.14
C PHE A 117 0.54 7.82 -14.81
N ARG A 118 -0.77 7.69 -14.85
CA ARG A 118 -1.62 7.45 -13.68
C ARG A 118 -2.24 6.06 -13.80
N ALA A 119 -2.28 5.31 -12.72
CA ALA A 119 -2.82 3.95 -12.69
C ALA A 119 -3.81 3.75 -11.56
N LEU A 120 -4.90 3.06 -11.87
CA LEU A 120 -5.79 2.40 -10.92
C LEU A 120 -5.57 0.88 -11.07
N THR A 121 -4.99 0.25 -10.07
CA THR A 121 -4.50 -1.12 -10.19
C THR A 121 -5.57 -2.18 -9.97
N GLY A 122 -5.42 -3.31 -10.66
CA GLY A 122 -6.35 -4.42 -10.71
C GLY A 122 -6.04 -5.55 -9.73
N LEU A 123 -6.40 -6.78 -10.12
CA LEU A 123 -6.38 -7.96 -9.27
C LEU A 123 -4.97 -8.44 -8.93
N ILE A 124 -3.99 -8.30 -9.85
CA ILE A 124 -2.61 -8.75 -9.59
C ILE A 124 -2.05 -8.07 -8.34
N SER A 125 -2.16 -6.74 -8.27
CA SER A 125 -1.63 -5.96 -7.15
C SER A 125 -2.42 -6.11 -5.85
N LYS A 126 -3.70 -6.49 -5.94
CA LYS A 126 -4.57 -6.70 -4.77
C LYS A 126 -4.35 -8.06 -4.11
N ASN A 127 -4.12 -9.09 -4.92
CA ASN A 127 -4.10 -10.48 -4.45
C ASN A 127 -2.70 -10.95 -4.04
N ALA A 128 -1.63 -10.41 -4.65
CA ALA A 128 -0.26 -10.83 -4.38
C ALA A 128 0.66 -9.63 -4.11
N PRO A 129 1.19 -9.50 -2.89
CA PRO A 129 2.21 -8.49 -2.58
C PRO A 129 3.41 -8.65 -3.53
N ASN A 130 3.94 -7.53 -4.07
CA ASN A 130 5.10 -7.50 -4.96
C ASN A 130 4.92 -8.17 -6.34
N ALA A 131 3.72 -8.67 -6.69
CA ALA A 131 3.45 -9.23 -8.01
C ALA A 131 3.32 -8.15 -9.11
N ALA A 132 2.94 -6.93 -8.74
CA ALA A 132 2.86 -5.79 -9.63
C ALA A 132 3.98 -4.79 -9.35
N ARG A 133 4.81 -4.51 -10.35
CA ARG A 133 5.97 -3.61 -10.23
C ARG A 133 6.11 -2.71 -11.44
N VAL A 134 6.65 -1.51 -11.22
CA VAL A 134 7.12 -0.62 -12.27
C VAL A 134 8.59 -0.30 -12.03
N GLN A 135 9.43 -0.56 -13.01
CA GLN A 135 10.85 -0.21 -12.98
C GLN A 135 11.10 1.10 -13.73
N THR A 136 12.03 1.88 -13.23
CA THR A 136 12.63 3.03 -13.92
C THR A 136 14.15 2.84 -13.94
N SER A 137 14.88 3.78 -14.51
CA SER A 137 16.37 3.77 -14.45
C SER A 137 16.90 3.91 -13.02
N THR A 138 16.13 4.46 -12.09
CA THR A 138 16.60 4.83 -10.73
C THR A 138 15.97 4.02 -9.62
N ALA A 139 14.74 3.54 -9.81
CA ALA A 139 13.98 2.90 -8.74
C ALA A 139 13.00 1.85 -9.27
N THR A 140 12.57 0.98 -8.37
CA THR A 140 11.42 0.08 -8.57
C THR A 140 10.26 0.52 -7.68
N ILE A 141 9.08 0.66 -8.27
CA ILE A 141 7.82 0.90 -7.57
C ILE A 141 7.17 -0.45 -7.32
N GLY A 142 7.03 -0.83 -6.05
CA GLY A 142 6.19 -1.94 -5.60
C GLY A 142 4.76 -1.45 -5.35
N ILE A 143 3.77 -2.13 -5.93
CA ILE A 143 2.38 -1.67 -5.95
C ILE A 143 1.50 -2.61 -5.14
N ARG A 144 0.67 -2.04 -4.25
CA ARG A 144 -0.23 -2.82 -3.40
C ARG A 144 -1.64 -2.22 -3.38
N GLY A 145 -2.44 -2.56 -4.41
CA GLY A 145 -3.84 -2.14 -4.50
C GLY A 145 -4.02 -0.61 -4.47
N THR A 146 -3.56 0.11 -5.51
CA THR A 146 -3.27 1.54 -5.43
C THR A 146 -3.86 2.34 -6.58
N ASP A 147 -4.31 3.58 -6.31
CA ASP A 147 -4.48 4.67 -7.27
C ASP A 147 -3.27 5.62 -7.10
N PHE A 148 -2.44 5.75 -8.13
CA PHE A 148 -1.22 6.52 -8.05
C PHE A 148 -0.78 7.10 -9.38
N ASP A 149 0.03 8.15 -9.31
CA ASP A 149 0.73 8.76 -10.43
C ASP A 149 2.23 8.47 -10.32
N ALA A 150 2.90 8.23 -11.46
CA ALA A 150 4.34 8.12 -11.56
C ALA A 150 4.85 9.02 -12.71
N ARG A 151 5.92 9.78 -12.46
CA ARG A 151 6.53 10.68 -13.43
C ARG A 151 8.06 10.66 -13.30
N VAL A 152 8.73 10.28 -14.37
CA VAL A 152 10.18 10.43 -14.52
C VAL A 152 10.47 11.82 -15.06
N CYS A 153 11.14 12.64 -14.27
CA CYS A 153 11.53 14.01 -14.61
C CYS A 153 13.00 14.06 -15.11
N ALA A 154 13.21 14.69 -16.25
CA ALA A 154 14.52 14.97 -16.84
C ALA A 154 14.72 16.49 -16.96
N ARG A 155 14.48 17.25 -15.88
CA ARG A 155 14.45 18.73 -15.77
C ARG A 155 13.30 19.41 -16.51
N ASP A 156 12.31 18.67 -16.97
CA ASP A 156 11.16 19.15 -17.72
C ASP A 156 9.92 19.42 -16.84
N CYS A 157 9.85 18.82 -15.67
CA CYS A 157 8.68 18.89 -14.79
C CYS A 157 8.44 20.27 -14.16
N GLY A 158 9.50 21.05 -13.92
CA GLY A 158 9.36 22.43 -13.44
C GLY A 158 8.61 23.33 -14.42
N ALA A 159 8.82 23.14 -15.73
CA ALA A 159 8.08 23.88 -16.75
C ALA A 159 6.59 23.47 -16.77
N GLU A 160 6.26 22.21 -16.45
CA GLU A 160 4.86 21.77 -16.27
C GLU A 160 4.25 22.43 -15.02
N SER A 161 4.98 22.47 -13.89
CA SER A 161 4.53 23.12 -12.65
C SER A 161 4.25 24.60 -12.81
N THR A 162 5.04 25.33 -13.60
CA THR A 162 4.83 26.78 -13.80
C THR A 162 3.54 27.10 -14.55
N ARG A 163 3.02 26.16 -15.34
CA ARG A 163 1.74 26.29 -16.07
C ARG A 163 0.52 26.10 -15.17
N VAL A 164 0.71 25.60 -13.94
CA VAL A 164 -0.35 25.34 -12.97
C VAL A 164 -0.48 26.55 -12.04
N ALA A 165 -1.60 27.29 -12.14
CA ALA A 165 -1.86 28.47 -11.30
C ALA A 165 -2.17 28.12 -9.83
N ALA A 166 -2.61 26.90 -9.54
CA ALA A 166 -2.94 26.47 -8.19
C ALA A 166 -1.68 26.47 -7.29
N THR A 167 -1.88 26.73 -5.99
CA THR A 167 -0.81 26.62 -4.98
C THR A 167 -0.54 25.14 -4.65
N ALA A 168 0.73 24.76 -4.57
CA ALA A 168 1.11 23.43 -4.13
C ALA A 168 0.61 23.17 -2.70
N ARG A 169 0.05 21.98 -2.47
CA ARG A 169 -0.40 21.56 -1.14
C ARG A 169 0.78 20.97 -0.35
N PRO A 170 0.74 21.08 0.99
CA PRO A 170 1.67 20.33 1.84
C PRO A 170 1.56 18.83 1.56
N ASN A 171 2.70 18.17 1.51
CA ASN A 171 2.79 16.71 1.42
C ASN A 171 2.71 16.12 2.84
N ALA A 172 1.53 16.24 3.45
CA ALA A 172 1.31 15.81 4.82
C ALA A 172 1.16 14.30 4.93
N VAL A 173 1.86 13.71 5.89
CA VAL A 173 1.65 12.31 6.27
C VAL A 173 0.34 12.22 7.04
N LEU A 174 -0.72 11.73 6.40
CA LEU A 174 -2.06 11.60 7.00
C LEU A 174 -2.17 10.41 7.97
N ALA A 175 -1.26 9.46 7.87
CA ALA A 175 -1.23 8.29 8.74
C ALA A 175 -0.99 8.69 10.21
N SER A 176 -1.71 8.08 11.14
CA SER A 176 -1.42 8.15 12.57
C SER A 176 -0.14 7.39 12.90
N ALA A 177 -0.01 6.20 12.31
CA ALA A 177 1.11 5.29 12.50
C ALA A 177 1.47 4.58 11.20
N LYS A 178 2.66 3.99 11.18
CA LYS A 178 3.08 3.04 10.14
C LYS A 178 3.57 1.75 10.80
N VAL A 179 3.38 0.64 10.10
CA VAL A 179 3.93 -0.66 10.51
C VAL A 179 5.44 -0.63 10.35
N VAL A 180 6.18 -0.86 11.43
CA VAL A 180 7.64 -0.97 11.40
C VAL A 180 8.07 -2.37 11.01
N SER A 181 7.38 -3.37 11.55
CA SER A 181 7.57 -4.78 11.23
C SER A 181 6.31 -5.58 11.50
N SER A 182 6.09 -6.60 10.71
CA SER A 182 4.98 -7.53 10.89
C SER A 182 5.41 -8.97 10.67
N ARG A 183 4.86 -9.89 11.47
CA ARG A 183 5.03 -11.32 11.32
C ARG A 183 3.65 -11.96 11.27
N GLY A 184 3.30 -12.52 10.11
CA GLY A 184 1.97 -13.07 9.86
C GLY A 184 1.02 -12.07 9.18
N GLU A 185 -0.28 -12.33 9.27
CA GLU A 185 -1.29 -11.52 8.60
C GLU A 185 -1.79 -10.37 9.47
N VAL A 186 -1.63 -9.15 8.98
CA VAL A 186 -2.12 -7.92 9.62
C VAL A 186 -3.02 -7.19 8.66
N ASN A 187 -4.20 -6.78 9.11
CA ASN A 187 -5.17 -6.03 8.32
C ASN A 187 -5.58 -4.75 9.05
N ALA A 188 -5.95 -3.73 8.29
CA ALA A 188 -6.69 -2.59 8.78
C ALA A 188 -8.08 -2.58 8.16
N VAL A 189 -9.09 -2.27 8.97
CA VAL A 189 -10.48 -2.08 8.55
C VAL A 189 -10.81 -0.62 8.85
N ASP A 190 -11.16 0.14 7.82
CA ASP A 190 -11.53 1.55 7.99
C ASP A 190 -12.98 1.74 8.49
N GLY A 191 -13.37 2.99 8.73
CA GLY A 191 -14.70 3.33 9.20
C GLY A 191 -15.84 2.97 8.22
N SER A 192 -15.54 2.68 6.95
CA SER A 192 -16.49 2.19 5.94
C SER A 192 -16.59 0.66 5.90
N GLY A 193 -15.76 -0.04 6.68
CA GLY A 193 -15.65 -1.50 6.67
C GLY A 193 -14.74 -2.04 5.59
N GLN A 194 -14.05 -1.19 4.84
CA GLN A 194 -13.10 -1.64 3.83
C GLN A 194 -11.84 -2.20 4.49
N ARG A 195 -11.53 -3.45 4.17
CA ARG A 195 -10.33 -4.15 4.66
C ARG A 195 -9.16 -3.94 3.71
N ARG A 196 -8.01 -3.61 4.25
CA ARG A 196 -6.73 -3.57 3.53
C ARG A 196 -5.66 -4.33 4.31
N ARG A 197 -4.83 -5.08 3.60
CA ARG A 197 -3.68 -5.76 4.21
C ARG A 197 -2.61 -4.73 4.56
N LEU A 198 -2.11 -4.80 5.78
CA LEU A 198 -0.96 -4.03 6.23
C LEU A 198 0.32 -4.84 6.03
N VAL A 199 1.37 -4.15 5.65
CA VAL A 199 2.73 -4.66 5.47
C VAL A 199 3.69 -3.69 6.10
N ASP A 200 4.97 -4.02 6.16
CA ASP A 200 5.99 -3.09 6.64
C ASP A 200 5.92 -1.78 5.85
N GLY A 201 5.99 -0.64 6.53
CA GLY A 201 5.73 0.69 6.00
C GLY A 201 4.24 1.04 5.80
N GLY A 202 3.33 0.08 5.90
CA GLY A 202 1.89 0.27 5.72
C GLY A 202 1.29 1.26 6.70
N SER A 203 0.41 2.15 6.20
CA SER A 203 -0.17 3.25 6.97
C SER A 203 -1.42 2.83 7.73
N VAL A 204 -1.52 3.30 8.98
CA VAL A 204 -2.71 3.20 9.83
C VAL A 204 -3.26 4.61 10.04
N TYR A 205 -4.55 4.79 9.80
CA TYR A 205 -5.22 6.09 9.88
C TYR A 205 -6.13 6.21 11.10
N PRO A 206 -6.52 7.44 11.50
CA PRO A 206 -7.57 7.62 12.50
C PRO A 206 -8.85 6.89 12.08
N GLY A 207 -9.47 6.15 13.01
CA GLY A 207 -10.65 5.33 12.76
C GLY A 207 -10.36 3.90 12.33
N ASP A 208 -9.13 3.56 11.96
CA ASP A 208 -8.79 2.19 11.59
C ASP A 208 -8.85 1.22 12.76
N LEU A 209 -9.42 0.05 12.51
CA LEU A 209 -9.31 -1.14 13.33
C LEU A 209 -8.19 -2.03 12.77
N VAL A 210 -7.09 -2.15 13.48
CA VAL A 210 -5.98 -3.05 13.15
C VAL A 210 -6.26 -4.43 13.73
N GLU A 211 -6.23 -5.44 12.89
CA GLU A 211 -6.48 -6.84 13.24
C GLU A 211 -5.26 -7.69 12.92
N THR A 212 -4.79 -8.45 13.91
CA THR A 212 -3.74 -9.46 13.74
C THR A 212 -4.34 -10.85 13.75
N GLY A 213 -3.85 -11.73 12.87
CA GLY A 213 -4.24 -13.14 12.85
C GLY A 213 -3.69 -13.94 14.04
N SER A 214 -4.04 -15.22 14.12
CA SER A 214 -3.45 -16.14 15.11
C SER A 214 -1.95 -16.30 14.86
N GLY A 215 -1.14 -16.27 15.91
CA GLY A 215 0.32 -16.35 15.84
C GLY A 215 1.00 -15.14 15.20
N THR A 216 0.24 -14.07 14.91
CA THR A 216 0.71 -12.86 14.27
C THR A 216 1.16 -11.83 15.29
N GLN A 217 2.19 -11.06 14.94
CA GLN A 217 2.66 -9.90 15.70
C GLN A 217 2.87 -8.72 14.74
N ALA A 218 2.61 -7.49 15.21
CA ALA A 218 2.90 -6.27 14.46
C ALA A 218 3.43 -5.18 15.37
N VAL A 219 4.36 -4.39 14.85
CA VAL A 219 4.90 -3.22 15.52
C VAL A 219 4.46 -1.98 14.78
N LEU A 220 3.82 -1.07 15.49
CA LEU A 220 3.37 0.22 14.98
C LEU A 220 4.23 1.33 15.59
N ALA A 221 4.74 2.21 14.74
CA ALA A 221 5.31 3.50 15.18
C ALA A 221 4.32 4.61 14.79
N PHE A 222 3.96 5.44 15.78
CA PHE A 222 3.13 6.62 15.58
C PHE A 222 3.99 7.87 15.33
N ARG A 223 3.41 8.90 14.74
CA ARG A 223 4.13 10.14 14.41
C ARG A 223 4.64 10.90 15.63
N ASP A 224 4.06 10.67 16.81
CA ASP A 224 4.49 11.26 18.10
C ASP A 224 5.55 10.42 18.84
N ASP A 225 6.22 9.49 18.16
CA ASP A 225 7.16 8.50 18.73
C ASP A 225 6.53 7.47 19.67
N THR A 226 5.21 7.41 19.81
CA THR A 226 4.56 6.27 20.47
C THR A 226 4.83 4.99 19.68
N ARG A 227 5.20 3.93 20.39
CA ARG A 227 5.45 2.61 19.79
C ARG A 227 4.56 1.57 20.43
N ILE A 228 3.91 0.78 19.60
CA ILE A 228 2.96 -0.25 20.05
C ILE A 228 3.29 -1.57 19.38
N THR A 229 3.44 -2.62 20.16
CA THR A 229 3.48 -3.99 19.67
C THR A 229 2.13 -4.63 19.90
N LEU A 230 1.54 -5.18 18.82
CA LEU A 230 0.28 -5.94 18.83
C LEU A 230 0.60 -7.42 18.84
N GLY A 231 -0.07 -8.19 19.69
CA GLY A 231 0.06 -9.63 19.78
C GLY A 231 -0.88 -10.41 18.87
N SER A 232 -0.91 -11.72 19.08
CA SER A 232 -1.77 -12.66 18.35
C SER A 232 -3.25 -12.35 18.56
N ALA A 233 -4.05 -12.53 17.51
CA ALA A 233 -5.51 -12.39 17.51
C ALA A 233 -5.99 -11.07 18.17
N THR A 234 -5.25 -9.99 17.95
CA THR A 234 -5.51 -8.66 18.53
C THR A 234 -6.42 -7.84 17.63
N ARG A 235 -7.36 -7.11 18.23
CA ARG A 235 -8.21 -6.10 17.61
C ARG A 235 -7.97 -4.77 18.31
N PHE A 236 -7.27 -3.87 17.63
CA PHE A 236 -6.80 -2.57 18.14
C PHE A 236 -7.30 -1.45 17.24
N ARG A 237 -7.99 -0.45 17.81
CA ARG A 237 -8.55 0.67 17.06
C ARG A 237 -7.88 1.98 17.42
N VAL A 238 -7.53 2.78 16.42
CA VAL A 238 -7.07 4.16 16.60
C VAL A 238 -8.30 5.07 16.57
N ASP A 239 -8.84 5.40 17.74
CA ASP A 239 -10.08 6.17 17.84
C ASP A 239 -9.87 7.63 17.44
N ASN A 240 -8.78 8.24 17.92
CA ASN A 240 -8.43 9.62 17.58
C ASN A 240 -6.90 9.81 17.69
N PHE A 241 -6.32 10.40 16.64
CA PHE A 241 -4.91 10.78 16.65
C PHE A 241 -4.74 12.15 15.98
N ILE A 242 -4.31 13.12 16.76
CA ILE A 242 -3.97 14.47 16.31
C ILE A 242 -2.55 14.74 16.80
N TYR A 243 -1.66 15.10 15.89
CA TYR A 243 -0.27 15.41 16.25
C TYR A 243 0.30 16.46 15.30
N ASP A 244 0.86 17.49 15.93
CA ASP A 244 1.67 18.52 15.33
C ASP A 244 3.00 18.55 16.12
N ASP A 245 4.12 18.44 15.42
CA ASP A 245 5.47 18.45 16.00
C ASP A 245 5.82 19.79 16.69
N GLN A 246 5.20 20.88 16.24
CA GLN A 246 5.35 22.21 16.82
C GLN A 246 4.53 22.38 18.10
N ASN A 247 3.42 21.65 18.26
CA ASN A 247 2.45 21.79 19.33
C ASN A 247 2.00 20.43 19.91
N ALA A 248 2.95 19.58 20.32
CA ALA A 248 2.66 18.25 20.84
C ALA A 248 1.67 18.25 22.02
N GLY A 249 1.62 19.34 22.82
CA GLY A 249 0.72 19.48 23.96
C GLY A 249 -0.76 19.63 23.60
N GLU A 250 -1.09 20.05 22.37
CA GLU A 250 -2.45 20.10 21.84
C GLU A 250 -2.84 18.79 21.15
N GLY A 251 -1.88 17.90 20.97
CA GLY A 251 -2.07 16.59 20.38
C GLY A 251 -3.06 15.73 21.15
N ARG A 252 -3.60 14.70 20.48
CA ARG A 252 -4.51 13.72 21.08
C ARG A 252 -4.17 12.32 20.61
N PHE A 253 -4.13 11.39 21.56
CA PHE A 253 -3.89 9.97 21.31
C PHE A 253 -4.91 9.13 22.08
N LEU A 254 -5.96 8.70 21.41
CA LEU A 254 -6.99 7.84 22.00
C LEU A 254 -7.11 6.56 21.19
N VAL A 255 -7.00 5.42 21.84
CA VAL A 255 -7.03 4.09 21.23
C VAL A 255 -7.85 3.12 22.05
N SER A 256 -8.40 2.11 21.39
CA SER A 256 -9.17 1.05 22.03
C SER A 256 -8.58 -0.32 21.76
N LEU A 257 -8.39 -1.11 22.80
CA LEU A 257 -8.11 -2.54 22.67
C LEU A 257 -9.42 -3.30 22.87
N LEU A 258 -9.94 -3.90 21.80
CA LEU A 258 -11.18 -4.65 21.81
C LEU A 258 -10.95 -6.12 22.19
N LYS A 259 -9.78 -6.67 21.84
CA LYS A 259 -9.36 -8.04 22.13
C LYS A 259 -7.86 -8.19 21.93
N GLY A 260 -7.25 -9.17 22.61
CA GLY A 260 -5.86 -9.58 22.41
C GLY A 260 -4.89 -8.85 23.33
N SER A 261 -3.68 -8.56 22.86
CA SER A 261 -2.63 -8.00 23.68
C SER A 261 -1.85 -6.87 22.99
N VAL A 262 -1.47 -5.88 23.82
CA VAL A 262 -0.73 -4.70 23.42
C VAL A 262 0.40 -4.47 24.41
N ARG A 263 1.58 -4.18 23.90
CA ARG A 263 2.69 -3.60 24.66
C ARG A 263 2.98 -2.22 24.10
N ALA A 264 2.91 -1.19 24.91
CA ALA A 264 3.00 0.20 24.47
C ALA A 264 4.08 0.98 25.21
N LEU A 265 4.79 1.85 24.47
CA LEU A 265 5.63 2.91 24.99
C LEU A 265 5.12 4.24 24.45
N THR A 266 4.64 5.12 25.31
CA THR A 266 4.02 6.37 24.90
C THR A 266 5.04 7.45 24.53
N GLY A 267 4.71 8.29 23.56
CA GLY A 267 5.58 9.24 22.91
C GLY A 267 5.42 10.69 23.38
N LEU A 268 5.53 11.63 22.44
CA LEU A 268 5.66 13.07 22.71
C LEU A 268 4.35 13.70 23.21
N ILE A 269 3.19 13.25 22.73
CA ILE A 269 1.89 13.76 23.22
C ILE A 269 1.76 13.49 24.72
N ALA A 270 2.06 12.25 25.15
CA ALA A 270 1.98 11.87 26.57
C ALA A 270 2.96 12.64 27.46
N LYS A 271 4.15 12.97 26.94
CA LYS A 271 5.17 13.77 27.64
C LYS A 271 4.76 15.22 27.76
N ALA A 272 4.13 15.79 26.74
CA ALA A 272 3.71 17.19 26.70
C ALA A 272 2.38 17.40 27.45
N ASN A 273 1.39 16.53 27.28
CA ASN A 273 0.07 16.60 27.93
C ASN A 273 -0.55 15.20 28.08
N ASN A 274 -0.32 14.58 29.20
CA ASN A 274 -0.80 13.24 29.50
C ASN A 274 -2.34 13.11 29.58
N ARG A 275 -3.09 14.21 29.73
CA ARG A 275 -4.57 14.20 29.78
C ARG A 275 -5.18 13.88 28.40
N ASN A 276 -4.40 14.07 27.35
CA ASN A 276 -4.82 13.85 25.96
C ASN A 276 -4.48 12.43 25.47
N VAL A 277 -3.95 11.55 26.35
CA VAL A 277 -3.58 10.19 26.00
C VAL A 277 -4.36 9.18 26.81
N GLY A 278 -5.03 8.25 26.14
CA GLY A 278 -5.85 7.25 26.80
C GLY A 278 -5.96 5.95 26.01
N PHE A 279 -5.98 4.85 26.74
CA PHE A 279 -6.34 3.53 26.23
C PHE A 279 -7.71 3.15 26.80
N SER A 280 -8.56 2.59 25.95
CA SER A 280 -9.90 2.13 26.34
C SER A 280 -10.06 0.65 26.06
N THR A 281 -10.79 -0.02 26.94
CA THR A 281 -11.27 -1.39 26.75
C THR A 281 -12.75 -1.44 27.13
N ALA A 282 -13.45 -2.55 26.90
CA ALA A 282 -14.80 -2.71 27.39
C ALA A 282 -14.88 -2.69 28.93
N THR A 283 -13.76 -3.00 29.62
CA THR A 283 -13.71 -3.21 31.08
C THR A 283 -13.17 -2.00 31.82
N ALA A 284 -12.34 -1.16 31.21
CA ALA A 284 -11.71 -0.01 31.88
C ALA A 284 -11.21 1.05 30.88
N THR A 285 -11.10 2.28 31.39
CA THR A 285 -10.33 3.36 30.75
C THR A 285 -9.00 3.53 31.49
N ILE A 286 -7.90 3.67 30.73
CA ILE A 286 -6.54 3.78 31.22
C ILE A 286 -5.98 5.12 30.79
N GLY A 287 -5.78 6.03 31.75
CA GLY A 287 -5.10 7.29 31.58
C GLY A 287 -3.58 7.11 31.74
N ILE A 288 -2.79 7.81 30.94
CA ILE A 288 -1.35 7.61 30.81
C ILE A 288 -0.58 8.78 31.44
N ARG A 289 0.57 8.46 32.06
CA ARG A 289 1.51 9.47 32.58
C ARG A 289 2.95 9.12 32.20
N GLY A 290 3.27 9.22 30.87
CA GLY A 290 4.61 8.95 30.38
C GLY A 290 5.03 7.50 30.61
N THR A 291 4.44 6.54 29.93
CA THR A 291 4.34 5.17 30.44
C THR A 291 4.78 4.13 29.42
N GLY A 292 5.41 3.06 29.95
CA GLY A 292 5.49 1.76 29.31
C GLY A 292 4.51 0.79 29.98
N LEU A 293 3.61 0.19 29.21
CA LEU A 293 2.56 -0.67 29.75
C LEU A 293 2.25 -1.88 28.85
N ASP A 294 1.78 -2.93 29.50
CA ASP A 294 1.23 -4.13 28.86
C ASP A 294 -0.27 -4.19 29.16
N ILE A 295 -1.08 -4.47 28.14
CA ILE A 295 -2.53 -4.63 28.24
C ILE A 295 -2.89 -5.95 27.54
N THR A 296 -3.65 -6.81 28.23
CA THR A 296 -4.23 -8.02 27.65
C THR A 296 -5.73 -8.04 27.94
N CYS A 297 -6.53 -8.17 26.91
CA CYS A 297 -8.00 -8.17 26.95
C CYS A 297 -8.51 -9.46 26.36
N THR A 298 -9.04 -10.37 27.21
CA THR A 298 -9.55 -11.70 26.85
C THR A 298 -10.86 -11.98 27.58
N GLY A 299 -11.58 -13.03 27.18
CA GLY A 299 -12.84 -13.44 27.80
C GLY A 299 -13.84 -12.27 27.91
N ALA A 300 -14.33 -11.98 29.12
CA ALA A 300 -15.33 -10.93 29.35
C ALA A 300 -14.87 -9.54 28.87
N CYS A 301 -13.58 -9.23 28.95
CA CYS A 301 -13.02 -7.99 28.39
C CYS A 301 -13.17 -7.93 26.84
N ALA A 302 -13.07 -9.07 26.16
CA ALA A 302 -13.23 -9.18 24.72
C ALA A 302 -14.69 -9.43 24.28
N GLY A 303 -15.63 -9.44 25.19
CA GLY A 303 -17.03 -9.78 24.92
C GLY A 303 -17.25 -11.28 24.65
N GLU A 304 -16.32 -12.13 25.11
CA GLU A 304 -16.40 -13.58 24.94
C GLU A 304 -16.99 -14.23 26.19
N ALA A 305 -17.94 -15.15 26.01
CA ALA A 305 -18.58 -15.84 27.12
C ALA A 305 -17.68 -16.99 27.64
N GLY A 306 -17.68 -17.24 28.96
CA GLY A 306 -17.43 -18.55 29.53
C GLY A 306 -16.15 -18.78 30.34
N ASP A 307 -15.12 -17.92 30.28
CA ASP A 307 -13.91 -18.14 31.10
C ASP A 307 -13.77 -17.09 32.19
N SER A 308 -14.04 -17.49 33.45
CA SER A 308 -13.89 -16.61 34.63
C SER A 308 -12.43 -16.27 34.94
N SER A 309 -11.46 -17.01 34.38
CA SER A 309 -10.03 -16.76 34.52
C SER A 309 -9.53 -15.72 33.50
N ALA A 310 -10.35 -15.37 32.48
CA ALA A 310 -10.03 -14.42 31.45
C ALA A 310 -10.63 -13.05 31.79
N GLY A 311 -9.91 -11.97 31.46
CA GLY A 311 -10.32 -10.61 31.77
C GLY A 311 -9.35 -9.57 31.20
N LEU A 312 -9.33 -8.40 31.82
CA LEU A 312 -8.38 -7.34 31.51
C LEU A 312 -7.16 -7.43 32.45
N THR A 313 -6.00 -7.69 31.87
CA THR A 313 -4.73 -7.62 32.59
C THR A 313 -4.00 -6.36 32.19
N LEU A 314 -3.56 -5.58 33.18
CA LEU A 314 -2.77 -4.36 33.02
C LEU A 314 -1.48 -4.51 33.80
N TYR A 315 -0.35 -4.10 33.23
CA TYR A 315 0.93 -4.04 33.93
C TYR A 315 1.75 -2.84 33.46
N THR A 316 2.22 -2.04 34.39
CA THR A 316 3.04 -0.86 34.13
C THR A 316 4.50 -1.20 34.38
N TRP A 317 5.35 -1.12 33.34
CA TRP A 317 6.78 -1.39 33.47
C TRP A 317 7.65 -0.10 33.47
N LEU A 318 7.05 1.05 33.07
CA LEU A 318 7.69 2.36 33.10
C LEU A 318 6.64 3.43 33.42
N GLY A 319 6.97 4.42 34.29
CA GLY A 319 6.09 5.55 34.64
C GLY A 319 4.88 5.12 35.48
N SER A 320 3.71 5.70 35.18
CA SER A 320 2.47 5.39 35.91
C SER A 320 1.24 5.49 35.05
N ILE A 321 0.19 4.75 35.40
CA ILE A 321 -1.13 4.82 34.78
C ILE A 321 -2.21 5.05 35.83
N VAL A 322 -3.36 5.58 35.40
CA VAL A 322 -4.57 5.67 36.19
C VAL A 322 -5.66 4.84 35.52
N VAL A 323 -6.19 3.88 36.25
CA VAL A 323 -7.22 2.95 35.73
C VAL A 323 -8.55 3.33 36.35
N THR A 324 -9.58 3.46 35.49
CA THR A 324 -10.97 3.63 35.89
C THR A 324 -11.76 2.43 35.36
N PRO A 325 -12.12 1.44 36.21
CA PRO A 325 -12.95 0.33 35.81
C PRO A 325 -14.33 0.79 35.30
N ALA A 326 -14.89 0.11 34.34
CA ALA A 326 -16.21 0.43 33.80
C ALA A 326 -17.29 0.43 34.89
N GLY A 327 -18.13 1.45 34.90
CA GLY A 327 -19.21 1.61 35.92
C GLY A 327 -18.72 2.09 37.28
N GLN A 328 -17.40 2.38 37.45
CA GLN A 328 -16.85 2.90 38.70
C GLN A 328 -16.30 4.33 38.51
N THR A 329 -16.34 5.11 39.57
CA THR A 329 -15.73 6.45 39.64
C THR A 329 -14.39 6.44 40.38
N ALA A 330 -14.08 5.35 41.07
CA ALA A 330 -12.83 5.23 41.84
C ALA A 330 -11.65 5.03 40.88
N LEU A 331 -10.64 5.87 41.03
CA LEU A 331 -9.40 5.82 40.29
C LEU A 331 -8.37 4.94 41.00
N GLN A 332 -7.74 4.02 40.26
CA GLN A 332 -6.64 3.20 40.75
C GLN A 332 -5.35 3.62 40.04
N ALA A 333 -4.41 4.19 40.81
CA ALA A 333 -3.10 4.55 40.27
C ALA A 333 -2.14 3.35 40.37
N LEU A 334 -1.44 3.05 39.29
CA LEU A 334 -0.40 2.03 39.24
C LEU A 334 0.94 2.66 38.88
N GLN A 335 1.95 2.34 39.67
CA GLN A 335 3.34 2.72 39.41
C GLN A 335 4.07 1.62 38.65
N ALA A 336 5.27 1.91 38.13
CA ALA A 336 6.13 0.92 37.53
C ALA A 336 6.32 -0.30 38.45
N GLY A 337 6.18 -1.51 37.89
CA GLY A 337 6.23 -2.77 38.62
C GLY A 337 4.89 -3.24 39.20
N GLN A 338 3.81 -2.48 38.99
CA GLN A 338 2.47 -2.81 39.48
C GLN A 338 1.52 -3.12 38.34
N GLY A 339 0.56 -3.98 38.60
CA GLY A 339 -0.48 -4.34 37.64
C GLY A 339 -1.83 -4.65 38.30
N LEU A 340 -2.84 -4.77 37.50
CA LEU A 340 -4.20 -5.17 37.88
C LEU A 340 -4.70 -6.28 36.95
N PHE A 341 -5.47 -7.18 37.53
CA PHE A 341 -6.34 -8.09 36.80
C PHE A 341 -7.79 -7.75 37.15
N ILE A 342 -8.59 -7.46 36.13
CA ILE A 342 -10.01 -7.12 36.27
C ILE A 342 -10.82 -8.18 35.54
N SER A 343 -11.68 -8.89 36.30
CA SER A 343 -12.57 -9.92 35.79
C SER A 343 -13.98 -9.73 36.36
N PRO A 344 -14.98 -10.49 35.92
CA PRO A 344 -16.33 -10.47 36.50
C PRO A 344 -16.35 -10.83 37.99
N SER A 345 -15.33 -11.57 38.48
CA SER A 345 -15.19 -11.96 39.88
C SER A 345 -14.56 -10.87 40.76
N GLY A 346 -14.04 -9.80 40.18
CA GLY A 346 -13.47 -8.68 40.93
C GLY A 346 -12.14 -8.18 40.35
N ILE A 347 -11.47 -7.34 41.18
CA ILE A 347 -10.21 -6.70 40.83
C ILE A 347 -9.11 -7.25 41.75
N GLN A 348 -8.00 -7.67 41.17
CA GLN A 348 -6.84 -8.25 41.85
C GLN A 348 -5.56 -7.49 41.48
N SER A 349 -4.72 -7.18 42.47
CA SER A 349 -3.41 -6.59 42.23
C SER A 349 -2.40 -7.63 41.75
N ILE A 350 -1.58 -7.26 40.75
CA ILE A 350 -0.50 -8.06 40.20
C ILE A 350 0.83 -7.37 40.50
N ASN A 351 1.73 -8.05 41.21
CA ASN A 351 3.06 -7.55 41.57
C ASN A 351 4.19 -8.19 40.72
N ARG A 352 3.83 -9.00 39.73
CA ARG A 352 4.78 -9.64 38.81
C ARG A 352 4.34 -9.37 37.39
N GLN A 353 5.31 -9.04 36.54
CA GLN A 353 5.04 -8.85 35.11
C GLN A 353 4.47 -10.16 34.50
N PRO A 354 3.29 -10.11 33.86
CA PRO A 354 2.77 -11.24 33.11
C PRO A 354 3.73 -11.62 31.99
N SER A 355 3.81 -12.90 31.69
CA SER A 355 4.56 -13.37 30.52
C SER A 355 3.80 -12.93 29.26
N VAL A 356 4.31 -11.93 28.57
CA VAL A 356 3.78 -11.46 27.28
C VAL A 356 4.89 -11.71 26.26
N ASP A 357 4.63 -12.65 25.33
CA ASP A 357 5.56 -12.95 24.23
C ASP A 357 5.44 -11.87 23.13
N LEU A 358 5.82 -10.66 23.48
CA LEU A 358 5.83 -9.50 22.56
C LEU A 358 7.17 -8.77 22.64
N PRO A 359 7.75 -8.38 21.50
CA PRO A 359 8.92 -7.51 21.50
C PRO A 359 8.66 -6.22 22.30
N ARG A 360 9.67 -5.79 23.03
CA ARG A 360 9.59 -4.51 23.78
C ARG A 360 9.69 -3.34 22.81
N PRO A 361 8.75 -2.39 22.85
CA PRO A 361 8.72 -1.25 21.93
C PRO A 361 9.97 -0.36 22.01
N ASP A 362 10.63 -0.30 23.16
CA ASP A 362 11.85 0.47 23.39
C ASP A 362 13.09 -0.10 22.68
N THR A 363 13.08 -1.39 22.34
CA THR A 363 14.18 -2.05 21.62
C THR A 363 14.04 -2.00 20.10
N ILE A 364 12.94 -1.45 19.59
CA ILE A 364 12.63 -1.44 18.16
C ILE A 364 13.23 -0.20 17.50
N THR A 365 14.01 -0.40 16.45
CA THR A 365 14.52 0.67 15.60
C THR A 365 13.43 1.12 14.64
N VAL A 366 13.01 2.38 14.75
CA VAL A 366 12.09 3.00 13.79
C VAL A 366 12.91 3.58 12.64
N PRO A 367 12.60 3.24 11.36
CA PRO A 367 13.30 3.80 10.21
C PRO A 367 13.20 5.34 10.20
N PRO A 368 14.31 6.08 10.05
CA PRO A 368 14.31 7.55 10.19
C PRO A 368 13.46 8.26 9.14
N LYS A 369 13.32 7.67 7.94
CA LYS A 369 12.52 8.23 6.83
C LYS A 369 11.04 7.84 6.87
N LEU A 370 10.58 7.19 7.96
CA LEU A 370 9.20 6.71 8.04
C LEU A 370 8.18 7.84 7.93
N PHE A 371 8.48 9.01 8.51
CA PHE A 371 7.60 10.20 8.52
C PHE A 371 8.28 11.49 8.05
N SER A 372 9.61 11.53 7.94
CA SER A 372 10.34 12.75 7.57
C SER A 372 10.02 13.23 6.15
N SER A 373 10.11 14.55 5.95
CA SER A 373 9.98 15.20 4.64
C SER A 373 11.18 16.12 4.41
N ASP A 374 11.59 16.23 3.13
CA ASP A 374 12.74 17.00 2.69
C ASP A 374 12.36 17.96 1.56
N ARG A 375 13.17 18.98 1.32
CA ARG A 375 12.98 19.84 0.16
C ARG A 375 13.42 19.10 -1.11
N VAL A 376 12.53 19.03 -2.08
CA VAL A 376 12.77 18.50 -3.43
C VAL A 376 12.27 19.52 -4.43
N SER A 377 13.08 19.86 -5.42
CA SER A 377 12.70 20.79 -6.49
C SER A 377 11.92 20.05 -7.58
N ASP A 378 10.89 20.71 -8.15
CA ASP A 378 10.18 20.20 -9.32
C ASP A 378 11.05 20.07 -10.57
N ASN A 379 12.26 20.70 -10.58
CA ASN A 379 13.28 20.56 -11.64
C ASN A 379 14.30 19.44 -11.36
N GLU A 380 14.19 18.75 -10.22
CA GLU A 380 15.14 17.69 -9.88
C GLU A 380 14.92 16.47 -10.76
N GLU A 381 16.03 15.88 -11.26
CA GLU A 381 15.97 14.68 -12.08
C GLU A 381 15.71 13.45 -11.22
N GLY A 382 14.74 12.65 -11.63
CA GLY A 382 14.38 11.41 -10.92
C GLY A 382 12.92 11.02 -11.10
N LEU A 383 12.50 10.09 -10.28
CA LEU A 383 11.15 9.55 -10.27
C LEU A 383 10.33 10.22 -9.16
N PHE A 384 9.22 10.84 -9.52
CA PHE A 384 8.17 11.25 -8.58
C PHE A 384 7.00 10.26 -8.61
N VAL A 385 6.48 9.93 -7.43
CA VAL A 385 5.30 9.07 -7.27
C VAL A 385 4.34 9.74 -6.29
N PHE A 386 3.08 9.90 -6.67
CA PHE A 386 2.01 10.40 -5.81
C PHE A 386 0.95 9.33 -5.59
N VAL A 387 0.68 8.99 -4.34
CA VAL A 387 -0.31 7.97 -3.94
C VAL A 387 -1.62 8.65 -3.62
N ARG A 388 -2.65 8.43 -4.42
CA ARG A 388 -4.00 8.94 -4.17
C ARG A 388 -4.76 8.05 -3.21
N ASP A 389 -4.59 6.74 -3.34
CA ASP A 389 -5.13 5.74 -2.42
C ASP A 389 -4.26 4.49 -2.42
N GLY A 390 -4.21 3.77 -1.28
CA GLY A 390 -3.45 2.53 -1.11
C GLY A 390 -2.04 2.74 -0.56
N HIS A 391 -1.10 1.88 -0.98
CA HIS A 391 0.29 1.85 -0.50
C HIS A 391 1.27 1.59 -1.64
N ILE A 392 2.32 2.38 -1.70
CA ILE A 392 3.44 2.27 -2.64
C ILE A 392 4.75 2.14 -1.87
N GLU A 393 5.63 1.31 -2.39
CA GLU A 393 7.01 1.17 -1.99
C GLU A 393 7.91 1.62 -3.14
N ILE A 394 8.77 2.61 -2.90
CA ILE A 394 9.81 3.03 -3.84
C ILE A 394 11.12 2.46 -3.34
N ALA A 395 11.68 1.49 -4.05
CA ALA A 395 12.94 0.85 -3.72
C ALA A 395 14.04 1.30 -4.70
N THR A 396 15.15 1.79 -4.16
CA THR A 396 16.41 2.04 -4.87
C THR A 396 17.45 1.00 -4.45
N ALA A 397 18.70 1.12 -4.94
CA ALA A 397 19.77 0.19 -4.57
C ALA A 397 20.10 0.20 -3.06
N GLY A 398 19.83 1.30 -2.35
CA GLY A 398 20.23 1.46 -0.95
C GLY A 398 19.10 1.81 0.01
N GLU A 399 17.93 2.20 -0.50
CA GLU A 399 16.86 2.76 0.34
C GLU A 399 15.47 2.30 -0.10
N ILE A 400 14.56 2.25 0.87
CA ILE A 400 13.15 1.98 0.65
C ILE A 400 12.33 3.13 1.26
N LEU A 401 11.45 3.74 0.47
CA LEU A 401 10.50 4.73 0.92
C LEU A 401 9.08 4.21 0.80
N HIS A 402 8.38 4.19 1.91
CA HIS A 402 6.98 3.78 1.98
C HIS A 402 6.04 4.99 1.94
N LEU A 403 5.09 4.96 1.02
CA LEU A 403 4.11 6.02 0.80
C LEU A 403 2.70 5.49 1.04
N GLY A 404 1.94 6.22 1.84
CA GLY A 404 0.50 6.00 2.03
C GLY A 404 -0.35 6.99 1.24
N ARG A 405 -1.66 6.92 1.43
CA ARG A 405 -2.63 7.82 0.80
C ARG A 405 -2.30 9.30 1.04
N GLY A 406 -2.27 10.08 -0.03
CA GLY A 406 -1.99 11.52 -0.01
C GLY A 406 -0.51 11.87 0.01
N GLU A 407 0.40 10.90 0.06
CA GLU A 407 1.84 11.13 0.12
C GLU A 407 2.49 11.11 -1.27
N THR A 408 3.46 11.98 -1.47
CA THR A 408 4.36 11.99 -2.62
C THR A 408 5.76 11.57 -2.19
N GLY A 409 6.42 10.74 -2.99
CA GLY A 409 7.82 10.36 -2.85
C GLY A 409 8.63 10.73 -4.08
N PHE A 410 9.92 10.85 -3.88
CA PHE A 410 10.92 11.11 -4.90
C PHE A 410 12.08 10.10 -4.77
N ALA A 411 12.56 9.59 -5.90
CA ALA A 411 13.80 8.84 -6.00
C ALA A 411 14.72 9.51 -7.00
N GLY A 412 15.83 10.01 -6.50
CA GLY A 412 16.85 10.70 -7.30
C GLY A 412 17.77 9.74 -8.06
N ASN A 413 18.48 10.25 -9.08
CA ASN A 413 19.44 9.47 -9.86
C ASN A 413 20.65 9.00 -9.04
N ASN A 414 20.86 9.58 -7.86
CA ASN A 414 21.91 9.17 -6.90
C ASN A 414 21.49 7.99 -6.00
N GLY A 415 20.27 7.46 -6.17
CA GLY A 415 19.72 6.36 -5.38
C GLY A 415 19.12 6.76 -4.03
N GLU A 416 19.09 8.05 -3.69
CA GLU A 416 18.40 8.55 -2.50
C GLU A 416 16.88 8.60 -2.70
N THR A 417 16.14 8.31 -1.63
CA THR A 417 14.70 8.50 -1.59
C THR A 417 14.34 9.62 -0.63
N ARG A 418 13.41 10.49 -1.02
CA ARG A 418 12.93 11.62 -0.19
C ARG A 418 11.41 11.77 -0.31
N ARG A 419 10.78 12.24 0.76
CA ARG A 419 9.37 12.68 0.72
C ARG A 419 9.39 14.22 0.58
N PRO A 420 8.96 14.79 -0.58
CA PRO A 420 8.91 16.24 -0.76
C PRO A 420 8.04 16.91 0.30
N VAL A 421 8.40 18.11 0.77
CA VAL A 421 7.56 18.90 1.72
C VAL A 421 6.25 19.36 1.11
N THR A 422 6.18 19.48 -0.22
CA THR A 422 4.96 19.81 -0.97
C THR A 422 4.71 18.79 -2.06
N ILE A 423 3.43 18.58 -2.39
CA ILE A 423 3.04 17.76 -3.55
C ILE A 423 3.36 18.56 -4.82
N PRO A 424 4.16 18.02 -5.77
CA PRO A 424 4.49 18.72 -7.01
C PRO A 424 3.24 19.01 -7.83
N LYS A 425 3.13 20.26 -8.32
CA LYS A 425 1.94 20.71 -9.04
C LYS A 425 1.72 19.97 -10.35
N PHE A 426 2.79 19.58 -11.04
CA PHE A 426 2.73 18.86 -12.30
C PHE A 426 2.13 17.45 -12.18
N ILE A 427 2.11 16.87 -10.96
CA ILE A 427 1.55 15.54 -10.74
C ILE A 427 0.17 15.59 -10.10
N GLU A 428 -0.10 16.60 -9.26
CA GLU A 428 -1.35 16.75 -8.55
C GLU A 428 -2.47 17.33 -9.42
N PHE A 429 -2.14 18.37 -10.22
CA PHE A 429 -3.09 19.16 -10.97
C PHE A 429 -3.01 18.89 -12.48
N ASP A 430 -2.53 17.75 -12.89
CA ASP A 430 -2.56 17.42 -14.30
C ASP A 430 -4.01 17.29 -14.79
N ARG A 431 -4.23 17.71 -16.05
CA ARG A 431 -5.55 17.68 -16.70
C ARG A 431 -5.79 16.39 -17.49
N LEU A 432 -5.05 15.34 -17.18
CA LEU A 432 -5.21 14.06 -17.86
C LEU A 432 -6.56 13.42 -17.50
N PRO A 433 -7.17 12.71 -18.46
CA PRO A 433 -8.33 11.91 -18.16
C PRO A 433 -7.99 10.90 -17.07
N LEU A 434 -8.83 10.81 -16.05
CA LEU A 434 -8.65 9.76 -15.04
C LEU A 434 -8.96 8.39 -15.64
N PRO A 435 -8.26 7.33 -15.21
CA PRO A 435 -8.48 5.99 -15.72
C PRO A 435 -9.77 5.34 -15.17
N THR A 436 -10.78 6.15 -14.83
CA THR A 436 -12.07 5.67 -14.34
C THR A 436 -13.20 6.16 -15.23
N ALA A 437 -14.18 5.31 -15.53
CA ALA A 437 -15.36 5.67 -16.30
C ALA A 437 -16.28 6.72 -15.63
N ARG A 438 -16.05 7.02 -14.34
CA ARG A 438 -16.85 7.97 -13.56
C ARG A 438 -16.29 9.40 -13.57
N ASN A 439 -15.15 9.62 -14.21
CA ASN A 439 -14.58 10.96 -14.26
C ASN A 439 -15.35 11.83 -15.26
N PRO A 440 -15.84 13.04 -14.88
CA PRO A 440 -16.54 13.94 -15.77
C PRO A 440 -15.74 14.30 -17.04
N LEU A 441 -14.40 14.43 -16.93
CA LEU A 441 -13.52 14.70 -18.08
C LEU A 441 -13.43 13.51 -19.02
N VAL A 442 -13.42 12.28 -18.51
CA VAL A 442 -13.47 11.07 -19.36
C VAL A 442 -14.83 10.94 -20.03
N VAL A 443 -15.91 11.24 -19.31
CA VAL A 443 -17.27 11.23 -19.85
C VAL A 443 -17.42 12.27 -20.95
N SER A 444 -16.92 13.50 -20.79
CA SER A 444 -16.98 14.55 -21.82
C SER A 444 -16.17 14.17 -23.06
N VAL A 445 -14.95 13.66 -22.88
CA VAL A 445 -14.08 13.21 -23.97
C VAL A 445 -14.66 11.98 -24.70
N LEU A 446 -15.24 11.05 -23.97
CA LEU A 446 -15.93 9.90 -24.54
C LEU A 446 -17.20 10.34 -25.30
N ALA A 447 -17.94 11.32 -24.80
CA ALA A 447 -19.10 11.90 -25.49
C ALA A 447 -18.72 12.64 -26.78
N GLU A 448 -17.61 13.41 -26.78
CA GLU A 448 -17.05 14.05 -27.97
C GLU A 448 -16.58 13.05 -29.03
N SER A 449 -16.12 11.87 -28.61
CA SER A 449 -15.72 10.78 -29.50
C SER A 449 -16.89 9.91 -30.00
N GLY A 450 -18.14 10.26 -29.66
CA GLY A 450 -19.34 9.52 -30.04
C GLY A 450 -19.65 8.27 -29.18
N ASN A 451 -18.88 8.06 -28.09
CA ASN A 451 -19.07 6.96 -27.17
C ASN A 451 -19.70 7.43 -25.87
N ARG A 452 -21.00 7.28 -25.72
CA ARG A 452 -21.67 7.48 -24.43
C ARG A 452 -21.41 6.24 -23.54
N PRO A 453 -21.00 6.44 -22.26
CA PRO A 453 -20.96 5.33 -21.32
C PRO A 453 -22.38 4.74 -21.20
N ASN A 454 -22.51 3.43 -21.30
CA ASN A 454 -23.78 2.76 -21.04
C ASN A 454 -24.19 3.02 -19.58
N GLU A 455 -25.32 3.68 -19.37
CA GLU A 455 -25.93 3.95 -18.06
C GLU A 455 -26.53 2.69 -17.39
N GLN A 456 -26.26 1.50 -17.90
CA GLN A 456 -26.78 0.23 -17.38
C GLN A 456 -25.74 -0.51 -16.54
N CYS A 457 -25.36 0.06 -15.39
CA CYS A 457 -24.92 -0.72 -14.23
C CYS A 457 -25.39 0.01 -12.99
N LYS A 458 -26.64 -0.29 -12.59
CA LYS A 458 -27.15 -0.07 -11.24
C LYS A 458 -26.62 -1.13 -10.30
#